data_a85883ac48a905abafaeb2c15f2a7517
#
_entry.id   a85883ac48a905abafaeb2c15f2a7517
#
_cell.length_a   1.000
_cell.length_b   1.000
_cell.length_c   1.000
_cell.angle_alpha   90.00
_cell.angle_beta   90.00
_cell.angle_gamma   90.00
#
_symmetry.space_group_name_H-M   'P 1'
#
loop_
_entity.id
_entity.type
_entity.pdbx_description
1 polymer ?
#
loop_
_entity_poly.entity_id
_entity_poly.type
_entity_poly.pdbx_seq_one_letter_code
_entity_poly.pdbx_strand_id
1 'polypeptide(L)'
;MNASLSGVALECADPAALAAFYSRLTGWPVVYSSPDWCSIGERRDAPLHLSFQRAPGHRPPVWPDPASSMQFHLHFRVENPDLAEEAVLRLGAVKLATAEGHRVFKDPAGHPFCLVS
;
A
#
# COMPACT_ATOMS: atom_id res chain seq x y z
N MET A 1 -27.54 -3.45 -10.43
CA MET A 1 -27.02 -3.09 -9.08
C MET A 1 -25.96 -2.02 -9.23
N ASN A 2 -25.94 -1.07 -8.33
CA ASN A 2 -24.97 0.02 -8.34
C ASN A 2 -24.17 -0.03 -7.03
N ALA A 3 -22.96 -0.57 -7.10
CA ALA A 3 -22.05 -0.58 -5.97
C ALA A 3 -20.91 0.39 -6.22
N SER A 4 -20.40 1.01 -5.17
CA SER A 4 -19.22 1.88 -5.23
C SER A 4 -18.08 1.23 -4.43
N LEU A 5 -16.89 1.29 -4.95
CA LEU A 5 -15.72 0.86 -4.19
C LEU A 5 -15.50 1.85 -3.04
N SER A 6 -15.57 1.37 -1.80
CA SER A 6 -15.39 2.23 -0.63
C SER A 6 -14.02 2.08 0.04
N GLY A 7 -13.32 0.99 -0.21
CA GLY A 7 -12.00 0.81 0.37
C GLY A 7 -11.32 -0.47 0.00
N VAL A 8 -10.05 -0.53 0.35
CA VAL A 8 -9.22 -1.72 0.25
C VAL A 8 -8.55 -1.91 1.60
N ALA A 9 -8.58 -3.13 2.12
CA ALA A 9 -7.92 -3.48 3.37
C ALA A 9 -6.72 -4.39 3.10
N LEU A 10 -5.57 -4.00 3.64
CA LEU A 10 -4.33 -4.77 3.58
C LEU A 10 -4.06 -5.40 4.94
N GLU A 11 -3.78 -6.69 4.96
CA GLU A 11 -3.39 -7.37 6.19
C GLU A 11 -1.93 -7.10 6.52
N CYS A 12 -1.63 -7.01 7.81
CA CYS A 12 -0.27 -6.70 8.29
C CYS A 12 -0.11 -7.10 9.75
N ALA A 13 1.12 -7.03 10.23
CA ALA A 13 1.40 -7.25 11.66
C ALA A 13 1.15 -5.98 12.48
N ASP A 14 1.44 -4.80 11.91
CA ASP A 14 1.36 -3.51 12.61
C ASP A 14 0.60 -2.49 11.76
N PRO A 15 -0.72 -2.34 11.98
CA PRO A 15 -1.53 -1.41 11.20
C PRO A 15 -1.05 0.05 11.26
N ALA A 16 -0.61 0.52 12.42
CA ALA A 16 -0.16 1.90 12.56
C ALA A 16 1.09 2.17 11.70
N ALA A 17 2.03 1.25 11.68
CA ALA A 17 3.25 1.39 10.88
C ALA A 17 2.94 1.39 9.38
N LEU A 18 2.06 0.50 8.93
CA LEU A 18 1.71 0.43 7.52
C LEU A 18 0.86 1.64 7.09
N ALA A 19 -0.05 2.10 7.96
CA ALA A 19 -0.81 3.32 7.71
C ALA A 19 0.12 4.53 7.58
N ALA A 20 1.15 4.63 8.42
CA ALA A 20 2.13 5.72 8.35
C ALA A 20 2.87 5.71 7.02
N PHE A 21 3.27 4.54 6.54
CA PHE A 21 3.93 4.41 5.23
C PHE A 21 3.05 4.95 4.10
N TYR A 22 1.82 4.45 4.00
CA TYR A 22 0.92 4.85 2.92
C TYR A 22 0.38 6.27 3.09
N SER A 23 0.26 6.77 4.31
CA SER A 23 -0.07 8.17 4.56
C SER A 23 1.00 9.09 3.97
N ARG A 24 2.28 8.75 4.13
CA ARG A 24 3.39 9.51 3.57
C ARG A 24 3.43 9.41 2.04
N LEU A 25 3.16 8.24 1.51
CA LEU A 25 3.15 8.03 0.06
C LEU A 25 2.02 8.80 -0.63
N THR A 26 0.82 8.77 -0.07
CA THR A 26 -0.37 9.35 -0.69
C THR A 26 -0.64 10.80 -0.30
N GLY A 27 -0.12 11.24 0.82
CA GLY A 27 -0.50 12.51 1.42
C GLY A 27 -1.85 12.43 2.16
N TRP A 28 -2.46 11.28 2.24
CA TRP A 28 -3.73 11.08 2.93
C TRP A 28 -3.53 10.97 4.43
N PRO A 29 -4.27 11.72 5.24
CA PRO A 29 -4.17 11.61 6.70
C PRO A 29 -4.74 10.29 7.21
N VAL A 30 -4.30 9.88 8.40
CA VAL A 30 -4.94 8.80 9.15
C VAL A 30 -6.26 9.34 9.68
N VAL A 31 -7.36 8.70 9.30
CA VAL A 31 -8.71 9.14 9.67
C VAL A 31 -9.37 8.24 10.72
N TYR A 32 -8.81 7.06 10.95
CA TYR A 32 -9.24 6.15 12.00
C TYR A 32 -8.05 5.32 12.47
N SER A 33 -7.96 5.07 13.77
CA SER A 33 -6.87 4.29 14.33
C SER A 33 -7.33 3.50 15.56
N SER A 34 -7.02 2.22 15.55
CA SER A 34 -7.13 1.32 16.71
C SER A 34 -5.96 0.33 16.65
N PRO A 35 -5.71 -0.46 17.71
CA PRO A 35 -4.64 -1.45 17.65
C PRO A 35 -4.78 -2.47 16.52
N ASP A 36 -6.00 -2.77 16.10
CA ASP A 36 -6.27 -3.82 15.13
C ASP A 36 -6.62 -3.30 13.72
N TRP A 37 -6.84 -1.98 13.58
CA TRP A 37 -7.30 -1.40 12.33
C TRP A 37 -6.96 0.07 12.24
N CYS A 38 -6.35 0.48 11.13
CA CYS A 38 -6.13 1.89 10.81
C CYS A 38 -6.63 2.17 9.41
N SER A 39 -7.11 3.38 9.18
CA SER A 39 -7.54 3.81 7.85
C SER A 39 -6.96 5.16 7.49
N ILE A 40 -6.62 5.33 6.21
CA ILE A 40 -6.24 6.61 5.64
C ILE A 40 -7.23 6.98 4.53
N GLY A 41 -7.40 8.26 4.29
CA GLY A 41 -8.25 8.79 3.23
C GLY A 41 -8.00 10.29 3.09
N GLU A 42 -8.50 10.90 2.03
CA GLU A 42 -8.36 12.35 1.85
C GLU A 42 -8.96 13.11 3.03
N ARG A 43 -10.05 12.57 3.57
CA ARG A 43 -10.74 13.07 4.76
C ARG A 43 -11.55 11.91 5.34
N ARG A 44 -12.10 12.09 6.54
CA ARG A 44 -12.84 11.03 7.23
C ARG A 44 -14.02 10.50 6.43
N ASP A 45 -14.77 11.37 5.77
CA ASP A 45 -15.95 11.02 4.99
C ASP A 45 -15.67 10.86 3.50
N ALA A 46 -14.39 10.72 3.12
CA ALA A 46 -14.02 10.47 1.73
C ALA A 46 -14.66 9.17 1.23
N PRO A 47 -15.02 9.09 -0.06
CA PRO A 47 -15.65 7.88 -0.59
C PRO A 47 -14.74 6.67 -0.66
N LEU A 48 -13.41 6.87 -0.66
CA LEU A 48 -12.43 5.80 -0.76
C LEU A 48 -11.42 5.89 0.37
N HIS A 49 -11.18 4.78 1.05
CA HIS A 49 -10.15 4.66 2.08
C HIS A 49 -9.23 3.49 1.79
N LEU A 50 -7.99 3.60 2.22
CA LEU A 50 -7.11 2.45 2.41
C LEU A 50 -7.09 2.11 3.88
N SER A 51 -7.23 0.84 4.19
CA SER A 51 -7.26 0.35 5.57
C SER A 51 -6.21 -0.72 5.78
N PHE A 52 -5.77 -0.87 7.02
CA PHE A 52 -4.71 -1.78 7.40
C PHE A 52 -5.19 -2.57 8.59
N GLN A 53 -5.33 -3.88 8.39
CA GLN A 53 -5.93 -4.79 9.37
C GLN A 53 -4.86 -5.67 9.99
N ARG A 54 -4.83 -5.70 11.31
CA ARG A 54 -3.95 -6.63 12.00
C ARG A 54 -4.40 -8.06 11.74
N ALA A 55 -3.49 -8.87 11.21
CA ALA A 55 -3.74 -10.27 10.93
C ALA A 55 -2.63 -11.10 11.58
N PRO A 56 -2.94 -11.78 12.71
CA PRO A 56 -1.97 -12.67 13.34
C PRO A 56 -1.52 -13.73 12.35
N GLY A 57 -0.20 -13.90 12.23
CA GLY A 57 0.34 -14.85 11.27
C GLY A 57 0.37 -14.37 9.82
N HIS A 58 0.22 -13.07 9.59
CA HIS A 58 0.35 -12.48 8.25
C HIS A 58 1.63 -12.97 7.58
N ARG A 59 1.49 -13.46 6.33
CA ARG A 59 2.60 -13.87 5.47
C ARG A 59 2.51 -13.11 4.16
N PRO A 60 3.49 -12.24 3.85
CA PRO A 60 3.48 -11.53 2.58
C PRO A 60 3.71 -12.50 1.41
N PRO A 61 3.20 -12.15 0.22
CA PRO A 61 3.55 -12.91 -0.97
C PRO A 61 5.05 -12.77 -1.27
N VAL A 62 5.61 -13.77 -1.95
CA VAL A 62 6.99 -13.76 -2.41
C VAL A 62 6.97 -13.50 -3.90
N TRP A 63 7.25 -12.27 -4.28
CA TRP A 63 7.28 -11.88 -5.69
C TRP A 63 8.71 -12.09 -6.25
N PRO A 64 8.90 -12.63 -7.44
CA PRO A 64 7.89 -13.04 -8.43
C PRO A 64 7.61 -14.56 -8.46
N ASP A 65 7.64 -15.24 -7.32
CA ASP A 65 7.44 -16.68 -7.24
C ASP A 65 6.03 -17.06 -7.73
N PRO A 66 5.90 -17.88 -8.80
CA PRO A 66 4.57 -18.27 -9.30
C PRO A 66 3.76 -19.08 -8.30
N ALA A 67 4.40 -19.71 -7.31
CA ALA A 67 3.71 -20.45 -6.25
C ALA A 67 3.18 -19.54 -5.16
N SER A 68 3.57 -18.26 -5.15
CA SER A 68 3.14 -17.27 -4.17
C SER A 68 2.48 -16.09 -4.88
N SER A 69 1.20 -16.26 -5.24
CA SER A 69 0.46 -15.25 -5.98
C SER A 69 0.27 -13.98 -5.16
N MET A 70 0.46 -12.83 -5.78
CA MET A 70 0.11 -11.54 -5.19
C MET A 70 -1.40 -11.35 -5.11
N GLN A 71 -2.14 -11.93 -6.02
CA GLN A 71 -3.59 -11.81 -6.25
C GLN A 71 -4.03 -10.37 -6.51
N PHE A 72 -3.75 -9.46 -5.60
CA PHE A 72 -4.02 -8.03 -5.74
C PHE A 72 -2.77 -7.24 -5.40
N HIS A 73 -2.59 -6.11 -6.07
CA HIS A 73 -1.58 -5.13 -5.69
C HIS A 73 -2.03 -3.73 -6.10
N LEU A 74 -1.53 -2.72 -5.40
CA LEU A 74 -1.92 -1.34 -5.61
C LEU A 74 -1.03 -0.67 -6.66
N HIS A 75 -1.60 0.21 -7.45
CA HIS A 75 -0.88 1.09 -8.35
C HIS A 75 -1.06 2.52 -7.89
N PHE A 76 0.04 3.26 -7.82
CA PHE A 76 0.03 4.69 -7.50
C PHE A 76 0.62 5.45 -8.66
N ARG A 77 -0.14 6.39 -9.22
CA ARG A 77 0.36 7.25 -10.28
C ARG A 77 1.23 8.34 -9.68
N VAL A 78 2.40 8.54 -10.27
CA VAL A 78 3.36 9.57 -9.84
C VAL A 78 3.79 10.40 -11.04
N GLU A 79 4.08 11.67 -10.80
CA GLU A 79 4.53 12.58 -11.86
C GLU A 79 6.01 12.37 -12.20
N ASN A 80 6.83 12.16 -11.18
CA ASN A 80 8.27 11.95 -11.34
C ASN A 80 8.68 10.61 -10.71
N PRO A 81 8.84 9.56 -11.54
CA PRO A 81 9.17 8.23 -11.02
C PRO A 81 10.49 8.16 -10.25
N ASP A 82 11.50 8.92 -10.64
CA ASP A 82 12.80 8.88 -9.95
C ASP A 82 12.69 9.46 -8.54
N LEU A 83 12.03 10.59 -8.39
CA LEU A 83 11.82 11.20 -7.07
C LEU A 83 10.91 10.33 -6.20
N ALA A 84 9.87 9.75 -6.79
CA ALA A 84 8.95 8.86 -6.07
C ALA A 84 9.67 7.60 -5.58
N GLU A 85 10.54 7.02 -6.41
CA GLU A 85 11.34 5.87 -6.01
C GLU A 85 12.24 6.19 -4.83
N GLU A 86 12.95 7.31 -4.88
CA GLU A 86 13.78 7.74 -3.75
C GLU A 86 12.96 7.88 -2.47
N ALA A 87 11.77 8.48 -2.58
CA ALA A 87 10.90 8.70 -1.44
C ALA A 87 10.40 7.40 -0.81
N VAL A 88 9.91 6.45 -1.62
CA VAL A 88 9.39 5.18 -1.06
C VAL A 88 10.51 4.34 -0.47
N LEU A 89 11.72 4.36 -1.04
CA LEU A 89 12.85 3.65 -0.47
C LEU A 89 13.23 4.21 0.90
N ARG A 90 13.19 5.53 1.06
CA ARG A 90 13.42 6.17 2.37
C ARG A 90 12.37 5.82 3.40
N LEU A 91 11.13 5.55 2.95
CA LEU A 91 10.03 5.16 3.83
C LEU A 91 10.07 3.68 4.22
N GLY A 92 10.99 2.89 3.65
CA GLY A 92 11.16 1.49 4.00
C GLY A 92 10.69 0.51 2.94
N ALA A 93 10.29 0.96 1.76
CA ALA A 93 9.98 0.06 0.66
C ALA A 93 11.26 -0.60 0.12
N VAL A 94 11.11 -1.76 -0.47
CA VAL A 94 12.19 -2.49 -1.14
C VAL A 94 11.84 -2.63 -2.61
N LYS A 95 12.77 -2.28 -3.50
CA LYS A 95 12.54 -2.40 -4.93
C LYS A 95 12.62 -3.85 -5.37
N LEU A 96 11.64 -4.29 -6.15
CA LEU A 96 11.56 -5.65 -6.68
C LEU A 96 11.89 -5.72 -8.17
N ALA A 97 11.40 -4.76 -8.96
CA ALA A 97 11.63 -4.79 -10.41
C ALA A 97 11.36 -3.44 -11.06
N THR A 98 11.88 -3.28 -12.28
CA THR A 98 11.54 -2.20 -13.17
C THR A 98 11.01 -2.82 -14.46
N ALA A 99 9.85 -2.36 -14.92
CA ALA A 99 9.29 -2.71 -16.21
C ALA A 99 8.86 -1.42 -16.92
N GLU A 100 8.56 -1.52 -18.19
CA GLU A 100 8.16 -0.35 -18.97
C GLU A 100 6.89 0.28 -18.38
N GLY A 101 6.98 1.55 -18.03
CA GLY A 101 5.86 2.31 -17.49
C GLY A 101 5.53 2.07 -16.03
N HIS A 102 6.22 1.15 -15.35
CA HIS A 102 5.99 0.94 -13.92
C HIS A 102 7.21 0.36 -13.21
N ARG A 103 7.27 0.61 -11.92
CA ARG A 103 8.30 0.09 -11.01
C ARG A 103 7.63 -0.61 -9.87
N VAL A 104 8.13 -1.79 -9.51
CA VAL A 104 7.52 -2.68 -8.51
C VAL A 104 8.34 -2.64 -7.23
N PHE A 105 7.64 -2.46 -6.12
CA PHE A 105 8.23 -2.44 -4.77
C PHE A 105 7.39 -3.32 -3.84
N LYS A 106 7.96 -3.67 -2.70
CA LYS A 106 7.16 -4.17 -1.58
C LYS A 106 7.17 -3.15 -0.45
N ASP A 107 6.04 -3.02 0.22
CA ASP A 107 5.90 -2.13 1.37
C ASP A 107 6.50 -2.75 2.64
N PRO A 108 6.52 -2.05 3.78
CA PRO A 108 7.09 -2.60 5.02
C PRO A 108 6.42 -3.88 5.54
N ALA A 109 5.19 -4.17 5.13
CA ALA A 109 4.52 -5.42 5.47
C ALA A 109 4.76 -6.51 4.43
N GLY A 110 5.45 -6.19 3.33
CA GLY A 110 5.78 -7.12 2.25
C GLY A 110 4.76 -7.17 1.13
N HIS A 111 3.74 -6.31 1.11
CA HIS A 111 2.81 -6.26 -0.01
C HIS A 111 3.46 -5.58 -1.21
N PRO A 112 3.40 -6.21 -2.39
CA PRO A 112 3.83 -5.54 -3.61
C PRO A 112 2.92 -4.36 -3.97
N PHE A 113 3.52 -3.32 -4.51
CA PHE A 113 2.79 -2.20 -5.11
C PHE A 113 3.63 -1.63 -6.26
N CYS A 114 2.97 -0.93 -7.17
CA CYS A 114 3.64 -0.32 -8.32
C CYS A 114 3.54 1.19 -8.28
N LEU A 115 4.60 1.85 -8.71
CA LEU A 115 4.57 3.24 -9.11
C LEU A 115 4.45 3.29 -10.62
N VAL A 116 3.45 4.01 -11.11
CA VAL A 116 3.15 4.14 -12.53
C VAL A 116 3.17 5.60 -12.94
N SER A 117 3.54 5.87 -14.18
CA SER A 117 3.59 7.24 -14.70
C SER A 117 2.82 7.40 -15.99
#